data_062afc735c83affe103ff34b2b53a645
#
_entry.id   062afc735c83affe103ff34b2b53a645
#
_cell.length_a   1.000
_cell.length_b   1.000
_cell.length_c   1.000
_cell.angle_alpha   90.00
_cell.angle_beta   90.00
_cell.angle_gamma   90.00
#
_symmetry.space_group_name_H-M   'P 1'
#
loop_
_entity.id
_entity.type
_entity.pdbx_description
1 polymer ?
#
loop_
_entity_poly.entity_id
_entity_poly.type
_entity_poly.pdbx_seq_one_letter_code
_entity_poly.pdbx_strand_id
1 'polypeptide(L)'
;MRWGRAMHKEDKTMKTQLLKVSEESIALGGRLIREGELVGFPTETVYGLGANALDADAVARIFEAKGRPQDNPLITHVSCVEEIPALVRAIPDAARKLMDAFWPGPMTLILPKADCIPRAVSAGLDTVGIRLPSDANARALIATAGRPTPAPSANRSGRP
;
A
#
# COMPACT_ATOMS: atom_id res chain seq x y z
N MET A 1 -14.79 8.16 -45.90
CA MET A 1 -13.75 7.50 -45.11
C MET A 1 -13.21 8.50 -44.07
N ARG A 2 -13.61 8.37 -42.79
CA ARG A 2 -13.10 9.20 -41.73
C ARG A 2 -12.03 8.41 -40.97
N TRP A 3 -10.79 8.85 -41.06
CA TRP A 3 -9.68 8.32 -40.28
C TRP A 3 -9.84 8.75 -38.81
N GLY A 4 -9.95 7.77 -37.91
CA GLY A 4 -9.96 8.00 -36.48
C GLY A 4 -8.63 8.64 -36.03
N ARG A 5 -8.73 9.74 -35.30
CA ARG A 5 -7.62 10.40 -34.63
C ARG A 5 -7.06 9.42 -33.59
N ALA A 6 -5.83 8.96 -33.81
CA ALA A 6 -5.05 8.34 -32.75
C ALA A 6 -4.85 9.38 -31.62
N MET A 7 -5.43 9.13 -30.47
CA MET A 7 -5.13 9.90 -29.28
C MET A 7 -3.66 9.63 -28.91
N HIS A 8 -2.84 10.64 -29.09
CA HIS A 8 -1.48 10.65 -28.51
C HIS A 8 -1.67 10.50 -27.00
N LYS A 9 -1.19 9.40 -26.42
CA LYS A 9 -0.88 9.31 -25.00
C LYS A 9 0.17 10.41 -24.75
N GLU A 10 -0.24 11.49 -24.10
CA GLU A 10 0.73 12.44 -23.54
C GLU A 10 1.64 11.67 -22.61
N ASP A 11 2.92 11.68 -22.97
CA ASP A 11 4.01 11.15 -22.15
C ASP A 11 4.09 12.05 -20.90
N LYS A 12 3.33 11.68 -19.86
CA LYS A 12 3.45 12.31 -18.55
C LYS A 12 4.80 11.91 -18.00
N THR A 13 5.82 12.73 -18.28
CA THR A 13 7.10 12.62 -17.59
C THR A 13 6.85 12.67 -16.09
N MET A 14 6.95 11.50 -15.44
CA MET A 14 6.80 11.39 -14.00
C MET A 14 7.93 12.16 -13.33
N LYS A 15 7.60 13.26 -12.65
CA LYS A 15 8.55 14.02 -11.83
C LYS A 15 8.57 13.43 -10.43
N THR A 16 9.50 12.55 -10.17
CA THR A 16 9.75 12.05 -8.81
C THR A 16 10.34 13.18 -7.96
N GLN A 17 9.74 13.40 -6.78
CA GLN A 17 10.25 14.33 -5.78
C GLN A 17 10.93 13.56 -4.66
N LEU A 18 12.12 13.97 -4.26
CA LEU A 18 12.81 13.48 -3.08
C LEU A 18 12.67 14.50 -1.96
N LEU A 19 12.00 14.09 -0.88
CA LEU A 19 11.68 14.98 0.24
C LEU A 19 12.29 14.43 1.54
N LYS A 20 12.71 15.33 2.42
CA LYS A 20 13.01 14.97 3.81
C LYS A 20 11.70 14.76 4.56
N VAL A 21 11.73 13.88 5.56
CA VAL A 21 10.57 13.65 6.42
C VAL A 21 10.26 14.92 7.21
N SER A 22 9.04 15.40 7.08
CA SER A 22 8.47 16.56 7.80
C SER A 22 6.95 16.45 7.82
N GLU A 23 6.27 17.28 8.59
CA GLU A 23 4.81 17.33 8.60
C GLU A 23 4.25 17.66 7.20
N GLU A 24 4.88 18.59 6.49
CA GLU A 24 4.47 18.99 5.13
C GLU A 24 4.66 17.85 4.13
N SER A 25 5.78 17.11 4.21
CA SER A 25 6.02 15.97 3.31
C SER A 25 5.10 14.79 3.61
N ILE A 26 4.74 14.55 4.87
CA ILE A 26 3.74 13.56 5.27
C ILE A 26 2.35 13.96 4.75
N ALA A 27 1.97 15.24 4.91
CA ALA A 27 0.70 15.76 4.39
C ALA A 27 0.61 15.62 2.86
N LEU A 28 1.68 15.96 2.15
CA LEU A 28 1.77 15.79 0.69
C LEU A 28 1.68 14.32 0.30
N GLY A 29 2.46 13.44 0.95
CA GLY A 29 2.44 12.01 0.68
C GLY A 29 1.07 11.36 0.92
N GLY A 30 0.40 11.72 2.02
CA GLY A 30 -0.96 11.26 2.32
C GLY A 30 -1.97 11.69 1.24
N ARG A 31 -1.86 12.93 0.75
CA ARG A 31 -2.68 13.41 -0.36
C ARG A 31 -2.42 12.62 -1.64
N LEU A 32 -1.14 12.42 -2.00
CA LEU A 32 -0.74 11.67 -3.19
C LEU A 32 -1.28 10.23 -3.15
N ILE A 33 -1.20 9.55 -2.01
CA ILE A 33 -1.79 8.20 -1.84
C ILE A 33 -3.31 8.24 -2.09
N ARG A 34 -4.03 9.23 -1.54
CA ARG A 34 -5.48 9.38 -1.79
C ARG A 34 -5.82 9.61 -3.26
N GLU A 35 -4.97 10.32 -3.97
CA GLU A 35 -5.10 10.65 -5.40
C GLU A 35 -4.67 9.50 -6.32
N GLY A 36 -4.27 8.35 -5.75
CA GLY A 36 -3.85 7.14 -6.48
C GLY A 36 -2.41 7.17 -6.96
N GLU A 37 -1.59 8.10 -6.47
CA GLU A 37 -0.16 8.15 -6.80
C GLU A 37 0.66 7.23 -5.88
N LEU A 38 1.92 6.97 -6.28
CA LEU A 38 2.85 6.16 -5.52
C LEU A 38 3.71 7.03 -4.60
N VAL A 39 3.94 6.56 -3.37
CA VAL A 39 4.80 7.22 -2.39
C VAL A 39 5.80 6.22 -1.81
N GLY A 40 7.10 6.50 -1.94
CA GLY A 40 8.15 5.78 -1.21
C GLY A 40 8.27 6.33 0.21
N PHE A 41 8.25 5.47 1.22
CA PHE A 41 8.37 5.89 2.63
C PHE A 41 9.15 4.89 3.48
N PRO A 42 9.84 5.36 4.54
CA PRO A 42 10.58 4.48 5.45
C PRO A 42 9.65 3.63 6.30
N THR A 43 10.11 2.45 6.66
CA THR A 43 9.53 1.62 7.71
C THR A 43 10.66 1.13 8.63
N GLU A 44 10.33 0.41 9.71
CA GLU A 44 11.33 -0.18 10.60
C GLU A 44 12.14 -1.33 9.96
N THR A 45 11.76 -1.77 8.75
CA THR A 45 12.49 -2.80 8.00
C THR A 45 13.19 -2.23 6.77
N VAL A 46 12.43 -1.87 5.74
CA VAL A 46 12.93 -1.33 4.48
C VAL A 46 12.04 -0.18 4.01
N TYR A 47 12.49 0.60 3.04
CA TYR A 47 11.60 1.54 2.36
C TYR A 47 10.49 0.78 1.64
N GLY A 48 9.26 1.21 1.86
CA GLY A 48 8.07 0.70 1.18
C GLY A 48 7.65 1.60 0.02
N LEU A 49 7.10 1.00 -1.04
CA LEU A 49 6.43 1.72 -2.13
C LEU A 49 4.93 1.61 -1.94
N GLY A 50 4.31 2.68 -1.44
CA GLY A 50 2.91 2.70 -1.04
C GLY A 50 1.97 3.28 -2.07
N ALA A 51 0.73 2.80 -2.03
CA ALA A 51 -0.40 3.30 -2.79
C ALA A 51 -1.70 3.13 -2.00
N ASN A 52 -2.82 3.60 -2.52
CA ASN A 52 -4.14 3.32 -1.95
C ASN A 52 -4.53 1.85 -2.19
N ALA A 53 -4.66 1.06 -1.14
CA ALA A 53 -5.06 -0.36 -1.24
C ALA A 53 -6.46 -0.58 -1.83
N LEU A 54 -7.35 0.40 -1.71
CA LEU A 54 -8.74 0.32 -2.17
C LEU A 54 -8.91 0.75 -3.62
N ASP A 55 -7.84 1.21 -4.26
CA ASP A 55 -7.81 1.64 -5.65
C ASP A 55 -7.00 0.65 -6.49
N ALA A 56 -7.70 -0.15 -7.30
CA ALA A 56 -7.08 -1.19 -8.13
C ALA A 56 -6.06 -0.63 -9.14
N ASP A 57 -6.30 0.57 -9.68
CA ASP A 57 -5.41 1.22 -10.63
C ASP A 57 -4.12 1.71 -9.94
N ALA A 58 -4.25 2.26 -8.72
CA ALA A 58 -3.10 2.64 -7.90
C ALA A 58 -2.25 1.41 -7.54
N VAL A 59 -2.89 0.29 -7.18
CA VAL A 59 -2.21 -0.98 -6.90
C VAL A 59 -1.51 -1.52 -8.15
N ALA A 60 -2.13 -1.45 -9.33
CA ALA A 60 -1.51 -1.87 -10.59
C ALA A 60 -0.23 -1.09 -10.90
N ARG A 61 -0.18 0.21 -10.57
CA ARG A 61 1.03 1.04 -10.72
C ARG A 61 2.20 0.56 -9.85
N ILE A 62 1.96 -0.04 -8.68
CA ILE A 62 3.03 -0.65 -7.87
C ILE A 62 3.69 -1.79 -8.67
N PHE A 63 2.89 -2.68 -9.23
CA PHE A 63 3.40 -3.82 -10.01
C PHE A 63 4.18 -3.33 -11.24
N GLU A 64 3.66 -2.35 -11.95
CA GLU A 64 4.31 -1.74 -13.11
C GLU A 64 5.65 -1.10 -12.74
N ALA A 65 5.68 -0.22 -11.72
CA ALA A 65 6.88 0.47 -11.28
C ALA A 65 7.99 -0.48 -10.83
N LYS A 66 7.62 -1.61 -10.21
CA LYS A 66 8.56 -2.61 -9.71
C LYS A 66 8.95 -3.67 -10.74
N GLY A 67 8.21 -3.81 -11.84
CA GLY A 67 8.29 -4.98 -12.70
C GLY A 67 7.96 -6.28 -11.93
N ARG A 68 7.01 -6.19 -10.96
CA ARG A 68 6.64 -7.30 -10.08
C ARG A 68 5.56 -8.16 -10.74
N PRO A 69 5.65 -9.51 -10.66
CA PRO A 69 4.57 -10.38 -11.08
C PRO A 69 3.29 -10.14 -10.25
N GLN A 70 2.13 -10.14 -10.89
CA GLN A 70 0.83 -9.87 -10.22
C GLN A 70 0.30 -11.06 -9.40
N ASP A 71 0.94 -12.21 -9.48
CA ASP A 71 0.63 -13.42 -8.71
C ASP A 71 1.22 -13.42 -7.29
N ASN A 72 1.96 -12.36 -6.94
CA ASN A 72 2.60 -12.21 -5.63
C ASN A 72 1.85 -11.16 -4.80
N PRO A 73 1.06 -11.56 -3.77
CA PRO A 73 0.23 -10.66 -3.00
C PRO A 73 1.03 -9.57 -2.28
N LEU A 74 0.35 -8.46 -2.00
CA LEU A 74 0.92 -7.31 -1.30
C LEU A 74 0.49 -7.31 0.17
N ILE A 75 1.41 -6.96 1.07
CA ILE A 75 1.10 -6.72 2.48
C ILE A 75 0.54 -5.31 2.61
N THR A 76 -0.65 -5.21 3.18
CA THR A 76 -1.35 -3.94 3.42
C THR A 76 -1.01 -3.41 4.81
N HIS A 77 -0.52 -2.19 4.87
CA HIS A 77 -0.18 -1.50 6.11
C HIS A 77 -1.35 -0.64 6.58
N VAL A 78 -1.56 -0.60 7.89
CA VAL A 78 -2.56 0.23 8.58
C VAL A 78 -1.87 1.16 9.57
N SER A 79 -2.54 2.25 9.96
CA SER A 79 -2.01 3.19 10.95
C SER A 79 -2.37 2.83 12.38
N CYS A 80 -3.46 2.08 12.57
CA CYS A 80 -3.96 1.61 13.86
C CYS A 80 -4.78 0.33 13.70
N VAL A 81 -5.02 -0.38 14.81
CA VAL A 81 -5.77 -1.65 14.80
C VAL A 81 -7.26 -1.46 14.51
N GLU A 82 -7.79 -0.29 14.76
CA GLU A 82 -9.20 0.06 14.55
C GLU A 82 -9.60 0.08 13.07
N GLU A 83 -8.63 0.19 12.16
CA GLU A 83 -8.87 0.12 10.71
C GLU A 83 -9.14 -1.31 10.22
N ILE A 84 -8.67 -2.34 10.94
CA ILE A 84 -8.64 -3.72 10.48
C ILE A 84 -10.03 -4.32 10.26
N PRO A 85 -11.04 -4.10 11.13
CA PRO A 85 -12.38 -4.68 10.95
C PRO A 85 -13.05 -4.31 9.62
N ALA A 86 -12.67 -3.18 9.02
CA ALA A 86 -13.19 -2.77 7.71
C ALA A 86 -12.51 -3.52 6.54
N LEU A 87 -11.35 -4.13 6.76
CA LEU A 87 -10.51 -4.75 5.73
C LEU A 87 -10.60 -6.27 5.71
N VAL A 88 -11.15 -6.88 6.77
CA VAL A 88 -11.20 -8.33 6.93
C VAL A 88 -12.60 -8.78 7.36
N ARG A 89 -12.96 -10.02 7.01
CA ARG A 89 -14.26 -10.59 7.37
C ARG A 89 -14.30 -11.12 8.80
N ALA A 90 -13.15 -11.50 9.36
CA ALA A 90 -13.04 -12.03 10.71
C ALA A 90 -11.64 -11.79 11.28
N ILE A 91 -11.57 -11.62 12.60
CA ILE A 91 -10.33 -11.54 13.37
C ILE A 91 -10.42 -12.63 14.45
N PRO A 92 -9.81 -13.79 14.25
CA PRO A 92 -9.78 -14.86 15.25
C PRO A 92 -9.11 -14.41 16.56
N ASP A 93 -9.47 -15.02 17.68
CA ASP A 93 -8.87 -14.70 18.99
C ASP A 93 -7.35 -14.89 19.01
N ALA A 94 -6.86 -15.90 18.32
CA ALA A 94 -5.41 -16.10 18.17
C ALA A 94 -4.74 -14.89 17.46
N ALA A 95 -5.39 -14.31 16.44
CA ALA A 95 -4.87 -13.13 15.78
C ALA A 95 -4.87 -11.90 16.71
N ARG A 96 -5.93 -11.71 17.53
CA ARG A 96 -5.97 -10.64 18.53
C ARG A 96 -4.82 -10.74 19.52
N LYS A 97 -4.56 -11.93 20.06
CA LYS A 97 -3.41 -12.17 20.96
C LYS A 97 -2.06 -11.86 20.32
N LEU A 98 -1.91 -12.17 19.04
CA LEU A 98 -0.69 -11.84 18.30
C LEU A 98 -0.56 -10.34 18.05
N MET A 99 -1.65 -9.66 17.71
CA MET A 99 -1.67 -8.19 17.59
C MET A 99 -1.23 -7.54 18.90
N ASP A 100 -1.82 -7.93 20.03
CA ASP A 100 -1.52 -7.37 21.35
C ASP A 100 -0.06 -7.60 21.76
N ALA A 101 0.53 -8.73 21.34
CA ALA A 101 1.90 -9.09 21.69
C ALA A 101 2.98 -8.47 20.79
N PHE A 102 2.69 -8.27 19.49
CA PHE A 102 3.71 -7.98 18.49
C PHE A 102 3.46 -6.73 17.64
N TRP A 103 2.32 -6.07 17.77
CA TRP A 103 2.05 -4.82 17.07
C TRP A 103 2.10 -3.61 18.03
N PRO A 104 2.61 -2.48 17.54
CA PRO A 104 3.19 -2.24 16.21
C PRO A 104 4.54 -2.96 16.02
N GLY A 105 4.78 -3.45 14.80
CA GLY A 105 6.02 -4.19 14.50
C GLY A 105 6.02 -4.87 13.12
N PRO A 106 7.06 -5.65 12.83
CA PRO A 106 7.27 -6.23 11.50
C PRO A 106 6.40 -7.46 11.20
N MET A 107 5.62 -7.95 12.17
CA MET A 107 4.77 -9.12 11.98
C MET A 107 3.61 -8.81 11.03
N THR A 108 3.38 -9.71 10.07
CA THR A 108 2.22 -9.69 9.17
C THR A 108 1.25 -10.79 9.57
N LEU A 109 -0.02 -10.44 9.70
CA LEU A 109 -1.11 -11.41 9.87
C LEU A 109 -1.84 -11.59 8.55
N ILE A 110 -2.10 -12.84 8.18
CA ILE A 110 -2.89 -13.21 7.00
C ILE A 110 -4.30 -13.52 7.48
N LEU A 111 -5.27 -12.71 7.04
CA LEU A 111 -6.65 -12.77 7.49
C LEU A 111 -7.62 -12.87 6.30
N PRO A 112 -8.84 -13.41 6.49
CA PRO A 112 -9.85 -13.44 5.44
C PRO A 112 -10.21 -12.02 5.00
N LYS A 113 -9.96 -11.68 3.72
CA LYS A 113 -10.15 -10.32 3.22
C LYS A 113 -11.63 -9.93 3.11
N ALA A 114 -11.94 -8.66 3.36
CA ALA A 114 -13.22 -8.07 3.03
C ALA A 114 -13.32 -7.80 1.51
N ASP A 115 -14.55 -7.61 1.01
CA ASP A 115 -14.80 -7.42 -0.42
C ASP A 115 -14.25 -6.09 -0.97
N CYS A 116 -14.02 -5.11 -0.10
CA CYS A 116 -13.39 -3.83 -0.48
C CYS A 116 -11.93 -3.96 -0.91
N ILE A 117 -11.24 -5.06 -0.56
CA ILE A 117 -9.85 -5.30 -0.96
C ILE A 117 -9.82 -5.83 -2.39
N PRO A 118 -9.23 -5.08 -3.34
CA PRO A 118 -9.11 -5.51 -4.73
C PRO A 118 -8.35 -6.83 -4.91
N ARG A 119 -8.72 -7.60 -5.92
CA ARG A 119 -8.02 -8.84 -6.26
C ARG A 119 -6.52 -8.64 -6.55
N ALA A 120 -6.14 -7.47 -7.05
CA ALA A 120 -4.74 -7.13 -7.29
C ALA A 120 -3.89 -7.11 -6.02
N VAL A 121 -4.44 -6.71 -4.87
CA VAL A 121 -3.75 -6.73 -3.57
C VAL A 121 -3.52 -8.16 -3.10
N SER A 122 -4.53 -9.01 -3.23
CA SER A 122 -4.52 -10.39 -2.73
C SER A 122 -4.00 -11.42 -3.74
N ALA A 123 -3.59 -11.01 -4.93
CA ALA A 123 -3.27 -11.91 -6.05
C ALA A 123 -4.39 -12.94 -6.34
N GLY A 124 -5.64 -12.53 -6.14
CA GLY A 124 -6.81 -13.38 -6.33
C GLY A 124 -7.14 -14.31 -5.16
N LEU A 125 -6.37 -14.28 -4.08
CA LEU A 125 -6.65 -15.07 -2.87
C LEU A 125 -7.80 -14.48 -2.06
N ASP A 126 -8.42 -15.30 -1.21
CA ASP A 126 -9.48 -14.90 -0.26
C ASP A 126 -8.93 -14.30 1.04
N THR A 127 -7.63 -14.09 1.10
CA THR A 127 -6.93 -13.55 2.26
C THR A 127 -6.15 -12.29 1.90
N VAL A 128 -5.84 -11.49 2.91
CA VAL A 128 -4.98 -10.32 2.82
C VAL A 128 -3.97 -10.32 3.97
N GLY A 129 -2.72 -9.96 3.68
CA GLY A 129 -1.71 -9.73 4.69
C GLY A 129 -1.86 -8.32 5.25
N ILE A 130 -2.01 -8.20 6.56
CA ILE A 130 -2.11 -6.92 7.29
C ILE A 130 -0.91 -6.75 8.21
N ARG A 131 -0.38 -5.54 8.27
CA ARG A 131 0.71 -5.17 9.17
C ARG A 131 0.49 -3.77 9.74
N LEU A 132 0.78 -3.60 11.03
CA LEU A 132 0.87 -2.30 11.69
C LEU A 132 2.35 -1.98 11.94
N PRO A 133 2.98 -1.13 11.12
CA PRO A 133 4.41 -0.83 11.26
C PRO A 133 4.72 -0.07 12.54
N SER A 134 5.91 -0.29 13.13
CA SER A 134 6.35 0.45 14.32
C SER A 134 6.94 1.83 14.00
N ASP A 135 7.35 2.08 12.75
CA ASP A 135 7.85 3.40 12.33
C ASP A 135 6.75 4.46 12.45
N ALA A 136 7.03 5.52 13.21
CA ALA A 136 6.06 6.57 13.49
C ALA A 136 5.71 7.39 12.24
N ASN A 137 6.67 7.60 11.32
CA ASN A 137 6.46 8.36 10.09
C ASN A 137 5.59 7.55 9.10
N ALA A 138 5.83 6.23 9.01
CA ALA A 138 4.98 5.35 8.22
C ALA A 138 3.53 5.39 8.70
N ARG A 139 3.29 5.28 10.01
CA ARG A 139 1.95 5.37 10.58
C ARG A 139 1.32 6.73 10.36
N ALA A 140 2.07 7.81 10.56
CA ALA A 140 1.58 9.17 10.32
C ALA A 140 1.17 9.38 8.86
N LEU A 141 1.95 8.86 7.91
CA LEU A 141 1.64 8.92 6.48
C LEU A 141 0.35 8.16 6.15
N ILE A 142 0.20 6.93 6.64
CA ILE A 142 -0.99 6.09 6.42
C ILE A 142 -2.22 6.74 7.05
N ALA A 143 -2.10 7.25 8.28
CA ALA A 143 -3.17 7.97 8.97
C ALA A 143 -3.60 9.23 8.20
N THR A 144 -2.63 10.01 7.71
CA THR A 144 -2.89 11.22 6.90
C THR A 144 -3.52 10.88 5.56
N ALA A 145 -3.12 9.77 4.94
CA ALA A 145 -3.78 9.25 3.75
C ALA A 145 -5.22 8.84 4.03
N GLY A 146 -5.53 8.35 5.25
CA GLY A 146 -6.83 7.80 5.60
C GLY A 146 -7.20 6.59 4.73
N ARG A 147 -6.20 5.84 4.29
CA ARG A 147 -6.33 4.68 3.41
C ARG A 147 -5.34 3.59 3.81
N PRO A 148 -5.76 2.32 3.87
CA PRO A 148 -4.84 1.20 3.99
C PRO A 148 -3.88 1.24 2.81
N THR A 149 -2.60 0.96 3.07
CA THR A 149 -1.53 1.20 2.09
C THR A 149 -0.72 -0.07 1.88
N PRO A 150 -0.86 -0.77 0.73
CA PRO A 150 0.07 -1.84 0.39
C PRO A 150 1.45 -1.21 0.18
N ALA A 151 2.46 -1.83 0.75
CA ALA A 151 3.82 -1.31 0.68
C ALA A 151 4.86 -2.42 0.55
N PRO A 152 5.03 -3.01 -0.64
CA PRO A 152 6.19 -3.83 -0.90
C PRO A 152 7.47 -2.98 -0.84
N SER A 153 8.63 -3.63 -0.71
CA SER A 153 9.93 -2.93 -0.74
C SER A 153 10.08 -2.03 -1.97
N ALA A 154 10.67 -0.86 -1.82
CA ALA A 154 10.73 0.17 -2.88
C ALA A 154 11.79 -0.08 -3.96
N ASN A 155 12.37 -1.27 -4.04
CA ASN A 155 13.30 -1.70 -5.09
C ASN A 155 12.57 -2.34 -6.28
N ARG A 156 13.20 -2.40 -7.44
CA ARG A 156 12.73 -3.22 -8.56
C ARG A 156 12.79 -4.70 -8.17
N SER A 157 11.80 -5.48 -8.60
CA SER A 157 11.76 -6.91 -8.30
C SER A 157 13.01 -7.64 -8.76
N GLY A 158 13.61 -8.44 -7.86
CA GLY A 158 14.85 -9.16 -8.14
C GLY A 158 16.14 -8.32 -8.10
N ARG A 159 16.05 -7.05 -7.72
CA ARG A 159 17.21 -6.15 -7.54
C ARG A 159 17.13 -5.52 -6.16
N PRO A 160 18.04 -5.87 -5.23
CA PRO A 160 18.10 -5.28 -3.90
C PRO A 160 18.55 -3.81 -3.93
#